data_cdb82a6069572a5f49c3052b58e9d2d2
#
_entry.id   cdb82a6069572a5f49c3052b58e9d2d2
#
_cell.length_a   1.000
_cell.length_b   1.000
_cell.length_c   1.000
_cell.angle_alpha   90.00
_cell.angle_beta   90.00
_cell.angle_gamma   90.00
#
_symmetry.space_group_name_H-M   'P 1'
#
loop_
_entity.id
_entity.type
_entity.pdbx_description
1 polymer ?
#
loop_
_entity_poly.entity_id
_entity_poly.type
_entity_poly.pdbx_seq_one_letter_code
_entity_poly.pdbx_strand_id
1 'polypeptide(L)'
;MEASAWDLAVESVEEALRSRAGGSLARLGRLGQLGSLPSFIAALADDDDAAPHAFAHARERESLGFAPCEIAAELLAVGRVLDRGGERHARASVDRCVELYVERVTDELAENARRDPLTGVLNQLAFHTLAEKEVARARRYRSQLALVVFDLDNFKQTNDRNGHQEGDRLLRAFAAALRGTARESDAVGRIGGDEFAALLVQGDERAVRAFVRRLHTEVPDGVSTSAGAAYLGDGCATSEQLFALADRRLYGDKSARAA
;
A
#
# COMPACT_ATOMS: atom_id res chain seq x y z
N MET A 1 -27.75 14.96 36.98
CA MET A 1 -28.22 14.79 35.57
C MET A 1 -27.01 14.35 34.79
N GLU A 2 -26.96 13.09 34.38
CA GLU A 2 -25.89 12.60 33.51
C GLU A 2 -25.98 13.32 32.16
N ALA A 3 -24.85 13.80 31.65
CA ALA A 3 -24.78 14.42 30.34
C ALA A 3 -25.12 13.38 29.27
N SER A 4 -25.95 13.76 28.30
CA SER A 4 -26.26 12.86 27.20
C SER A 4 -25.05 12.70 26.28
N ALA A 5 -25.00 11.60 25.48
CA ALA A 5 -23.95 11.40 24.48
C ALA A 5 -23.84 12.59 23.50
N TRP A 6 -24.94 13.29 23.25
CA TRP A 6 -24.97 14.52 22.44
C TRP A 6 -24.29 15.69 23.12
N ASP A 7 -24.54 15.89 24.40
CA ASP A 7 -23.92 17.00 25.19
C ASP A 7 -22.40 16.78 25.24
N LEU A 8 -21.96 15.55 25.51
CA LEU A 8 -20.54 15.16 25.53
C LEU A 8 -19.89 15.31 24.14
N ALA A 9 -20.63 15.01 23.07
CA ALA A 9 -20.13 15.19 21.71
C ALA A 9 -19.94 16.68 21.37
N VAL A 10 -20.88 17.54 21.76
CA VAL A 10 -20.75 18.99 21.57
C VAL A 10 -19.54 19.52 22.33
N GLU A 11 -19.38 19.15 23.61
CA GLU A 11 -18.22 19.56 24.40
C GLU A 11 -16.89 19.05 23.81
N SER A 12 -16.87 17.83 23.28
CA SER A 12 -15.69 17.24 22.62
C SER A 12 -15.32 18.00 21.34
N VAL A 13 -16.30 18.40 20.52
CA VAL A 13 -16.07 19.24 19.34
C VAL A 13 -15.50 20.61 19.73
N GLU A 14 -16.04 21.25 20.76
CA GLU A 14 -15.51 22.53 21.25
C GLU A 14 -14.08 22.40 21.77
N GLU A 15 -13.76 21.29 22.43
CA GLU A 15 -12.40 20.97 22.88
C GLU A 15 -11.45 20.75 21.70
N ALA A 16 -11.88 19.99 20.68
CA ALA A 16 -11.11 19.76 19.48
C ALA A 16 -10.84 21.06 18.70
N LEU A 17 -11.84 21.94 18.59
CA LEU A 17 -11.71 23.24 17.92
C LEU A 17 -10.70 24.17 18.60
N ARG A 18 -10.50 24.05 19.91
CA ARG A 18 -9.47 24.81 20.64
C ARG A 18 -8.05 24.28 20.38
N SER A 19 -7.93 23.08 19.85
CA SER A 19 -6.63 22.48 19.51
C SER A 19 -6.10 23.00 18.16
N ARG A 20 -4.77 22.90 17.95
CA ARG A 20 -4.15 23.22 16.64
C ARG A 20 -4.63 22.30 15.50
N ALA A 21 -5.19 21.14 15.82
CA ALA A 21 -5.69 20.15 14.87
C ALA A 21 -7.18 20.37 14.48
N GLY A 22 -7.84 21.41 14.96
CA GLY A 22 -9.26 21.69 14.65
C GLY A 22 -9.54 22.39 13.32
N GLY A 23 -8.54 22.51 12.44
CA GLY A 23 -8.66 23.31 11.20
C GLY A 23 -9.72 22.80 10.21
N SER A 24 -9.80 21.51 9.98
CA SER A 24 -10.80 20.90 9.09
C SER A 24 -12.19 20.91 9.74
N LEU A 25 -12.26 20.66 11.03
CA LEU A 25 -13.51 20.68 11.79
C LEU A 25 -14.20 22.07 11.75
N ALA A 26 -13.42 23.16 11.84
CA ALA A 26 -13.93 24.52 11.78
C ALA A 26 -14.61 24.88 10.45
N ARG A 27 -14.34 24.13 9.37
CA ARG A 27 -14.95 24.33 8.04
C ARG A 27 -16.34 23.71 7.92
N LEU A 28 -16.73 22.84 8.85
CA LEU A 28 -18.02 22.16 8.83
C LEU A 28 -19.10 22.98 9.58
N GLY A 29 -20.35 22.87 9.13
CA GLY A 29 -21.50 23.34 9.92
C GLY A 29 -21.72 22.48 11.17
N ARG A 30 -22.48 22.98 12.15
CA ARG A 30 -22.67 22.34 13.48
C ARG A 30 -22.99 20.85 13.40
N LEU A 31 -23.92 20.43 12.54
CA LEU A 31 -24.29 19.01 12.40
C LEU A 31 -23.13 18.18 11.79
N GLY A 32 -22.42 18.75 10.81
CA GLY A 32 -21.25 18.10 10.23
C GLY A 32 -20.08 18.00 11.21
N GLN A 33 -19.97 18.92 12.16
CA GLN A 33 -18.96 18.86 13.21
C GLN A 33 -19.20 17.69 14.17
N LEU A 34 -20.45 17.35 14.48
CA LEU A 34 -20.78 16.22 15.33
C LEU A 34 -20.57 14.88 14.62
N GLY A 35 -21.02 14.75 13.34
CA GLY A 35 -20.93 13.53 12.58
C GLY A 35 -21.43 12.31 13.36
N SER A 36 -20.69 11.23 13.33
CA SER A 36 -20.97 9.98 14.06
C SER A 36 -20.40 9.95 15.50
N LEU A 37 -19.87 11.08 16.01
CA LEU A 37 -19.28 11.17 17.34
C LEU A 37 -20.26 10.79 18.47
N PRO A 38 -21.56 11.18 18.43
CA PRO A 38 -22.53 10.75 19.43
C PRO A 38 -22.68 9.23 19.54
N SER A 39 -22.65 8.51 18.40
CA SER A 39 -22.73 7.05 18.38
C SER A 39 -21.49 6.39 19.00
N PHE A 40 -20.32 6.97 18.78
CA PHE A 40 -19.08 6.52 19.41
C PHE A 40 -19.13 6.72 20.93
N ILE A 41 -19.57 7.90 21.39
CA ILE A 41 -19.68 8.20 22.83
C ILE A 41 -20.73 7.30 23.51
N ALA A 42 -21.86 7.02 22.85
CA ALA A 42 -22.87 6.10 23.37
C ALA A 42 -22.30 4.68 23.56
N ALA A 43 -21.54 4.17 22.61
CA ALA A 43 -20.88 2.86 22.71
C ALA A 43 -19.88 2.80 23.91
N LEU A 44 -19.19 3.91 24.18
CA LEU A 44 -18.29 4.00 25.36
C LEU A 44 -19.07 3.94 26.68
N ALA A 45 -20.30 4.47 26.73
CA ALA A 45 -21.13 4.47 27.94
C ALA A 45 -21.78 3.11 28.22
N ASP A 46 -22.07 2.34 27.18
CA ASP A 46 -22.74 1.04 27.27
C ASP A 46 -21.76 -0.15 27.50
N ASP A 47 -20.47 0.14 27.74
CA ASP A 47 -19.39 -0.86 27.87
C ASP A 47 -19.31 -1.81 26.66
N ASP A 48 -19.74 -1.31 25.50
CA ASP A 48 -19.70 -2.02 24.24
C ASP A 48 -18.31 -1.89 23.57
N ASP A 49 -17.99 -2.73 22.58
CA ASP A 49 -16.77 -2.53 21.79
C ASP A 49 -16.86 -1.23 21.00
N ALA A 50 -16.27 -0.17 21.52
CA ALA A 50 -16.29 1.16 20.92
C ALA A 50 -15.42 1.30 19.66
N ALA A 51 -14.52 0.34 19.38
CA ALA A 51 -13.59 0.43 18.25
C ALA A 51 -14.30 0.49 16.87
N PRO A 52 -15.34 -0.31 16.56
CA PRO A 52 -16.07 -0.19 15.30
C PRO A 52 -16.69 1.21 15.09
N HIS A 53 -17.18 1.83 16.16
CA HIS A 53 -17.78 3.18 16.14
C HIS A 53 -16.73 4.27 15.93
N ALA A 54 -15.57 4.15 16.59
CA ALA A 54 -14.42 5.01 16.37
C ALA A 54 -13.92 4.94 14.92
N PHE A 55 -13.82 3.74 14.35
CA PHE A 55 -13.43 3.55 12.95
C PHE A 55 -14.48 4.05 11.95
N ALA A 56 -15.77 3.93 12.27
CA ALA A 56 -16.84 4.51 11.45
C ALA A 56 -16.71 6.03 11.41
N HIS A 57 -16.50 6.67 12.58
CA HIS A 57 -16.25 8.10 12.70
C HIS A 57 -14.99 8.52 11.92
N ALA A 58 -13.89 7.80 12.08
CA ALA A 58 -12.65 8.08 11.36
C ALA A 58 -12.85 8.05 9.84
N ARG A 59 -13.51 7.01 9.29
CA ARG A 59 -13.82 6.92 7.85
C ARG A 59 -14.70 8.06 7.35
N GLU A 60 -15.68 8.49 8.14
CA GLU A 60 -16.50 9.67 7.82
C GLU A 60 -15.61 10.90 7.68
N ARG A 61 -14.71 11.14 8.63
CA ARG A 61 -13.77 12.28 8.61
C ARG A 61 -12.78 12.19 7.44
N GLU A 62 -12.23 11.02 7.17
CA GLU A 62 -11.35 10.77 6.01
C GLU A 62 -12.06 11.13 4.69
N SER A 63 -13.35 10.75 4.54
CA SER A 63 -14.16 11.10 3.35
C SER A 63 -14.38 12.60 3.17
N LEU A 64 -14.31 13.36 4.26
CA LEU A 64 -14.40 14.82 4.30
C LEU A 64 -13.03 15.51 4.17
N GLY A 65 -11.95 14.76 3.98
CA GLY A 65 -10.59 15.24 3.76
C GLY A 65 -9.84 15.64 5.04
N PHE A 66 -10.22 15.10 6.19
CA PHE A 66 -9.48 15.29 7.44
C PHE A 66 -8.15 14.54 7.39
N ALA A 67 -7.09 15.18 7.89
CA ALA A 67 -5.82 14.50 8.08
C ALA A 67 -5.89 13.55 9.29
N PRO A 68 -5.12 12.44 9.29
CA PRO A 68 -5.13 11.48 10.41
C PRO A 68 -4.87 12.10 11.79
N CYS A 69 -3.99 13.11 11.86
CA CYS A 69 -3.71 13.80 13.10
C CYS A 69 -4.91 14.63 13.62
N GLU A 70 -5.76 15.14 12.74
CA GLU A 70 -6.99 15.86 13.11
C GLU A 70 -8.02 14.89 13.69
N ILE A 71 -8.16 13.71 13.09
CA ILE A 71 -9.07 12.66 13.56
C ILE A 71 -8.63 12.11 14.92
N ALA A 72 -7.35 11.81 15.09
CA ALA A 72 -6.79 11.39 16.37
C ALA A 72 -7.00 12.44 17.47
N ALA A 73 -6.81 13.73 17.14
CA ALA A 73 -7.03 14.83 18.08
C ALA A 73 -8.51 14.99 18.50
N GLU A 74 -9.45 14.71 17.57
CA GLU A 74 -10.88 14.71 17.85
C GLU A 74 -11.26 13.59 18.81
N LEU A 75 -10.80 12.35 18.55
CA LEU A 75 -11.00 11.23 19.47
C LEU A 75 -10.39 11.49 20.86
N LEU A 76 -9.18 12.04 20.93
CA LEU A 76 -8.55 12.41 22.19
C LEU A 76 -9.30 13.53 22.92
N ALA A 77 -10.01 14.42 22.21
CA ALA A 77 -10.85 15.42 22.83
C ALA A 77 -12.02 14.77 23.59
N VAL A 78 -12.64 13.72 23.03
CA VAL A 78 -13.64 12.89 23.74
C VAL A 78 -13.06 12.36 25.05
N GLY A 79 -11.87 11.76 24.99
CA GLY A 79 -11.20 11.24 26.20
C GLY A 79 -10.99 12.31 27.27
N ARG A 80 -10.60 13.53 26.90
CA ARG A 80 -10.41 14.64 27.85
C ARG A 80 -11.73 15.09 28.48
N VAL A 81 -12.81 15.11 27.73
CA VAL A 81 -14.13 15.44 28.21
C VAL A 81 -14.62 14.41 29.24
N LEU A 82 -14.50 13.12 28.90
CA LEU A 82 -14.87 12.01 29.78
C LEU A 82 -14.04 11.98 31.08
N ASP A 83 -12.76 12.28 31.00
CA ASP A 83 -11.87 12.32 32.18
C ASP A 83 -12.29 13.43 33.16
N ARG A 84 -12.69 14.60 32.65
CA ARG A 84 -13.27 15.69 33.49
C ARG A 84 -14.59 15.29 34.15
N GLY A 85 -15.39 14.45 33.48
CA GLY A 85 -16.63 13.88 34.02
C GLY A 85 -16.42 12.75 35.04
N GLY A 86 -15.17 12.28 35.22
CA GLY A 86 -14.85 11.18 36.13
C GLY A 86 -14.98 9.80 35.52
N GLU A 87 -15.26 9.69 34.23
CA GLU A 87 -15.49 8.46 33.47
C GLU A 87 -14.14 7.81 33.06
N ARG A 88 -13.36 7.35 34.03
CA ARG A 88 -12.01 6.81 33.80
C ARG A 88 -11.98 5.56 32.92
N HIS A 89 -13.02 4.71 33.03
CA HIS A 89 -13.10 3.49 32.22
C HIS A 89 -13.30 3.83 30.73
N ALA A 90 -14.26 4.71 30.44
CA ALA A 90 -14.50 5.21 29.09
C ALA A 90 -13.27 5.90 28.49
N ARG A 91 -12.49 6.63 29.33
CA ARG A 91 -11.21 7.21 28.91
C ARG A 91 -10.21 6.16 28.41
N ALA A 92 -10.05 5.05 29.13
CA ALA A 92 -9.15 3.97 28.71
C ALA A 92 -9.59 3.34 27.38
N SER A 93 -10.90 3.18 27.16
CA SER A 93 -11.46 2.72 25.89
C SER A 93 -11.19 3.68 24.73
N VAL A 94 -11.26 4.99 24.95
CA VAL A 94 -10.87 6.01 23.96
C VAL A 94 -9.40 5.89 23.60
N ASP A 95 -8.52 5.82 24.61
CA ASP A 95 -7.08 5.69 24.37
C ASP A 95 -6.77 4.46 23.53
N ARG A 96 -7.45 3.32 23.80
CA ARG A 96 -7.34 2.10 22.99
C ARG A 96 -7.84 2.30 21.56
N CYS A 97 -8.96 3.00 21.35
CA CYS A 97 -9.45 3.31 20.00
C CYS A 97 -8.46 4.19 19.21
N VAL A 98 -7.83 5.16 19.87
CA VAL A 98 -6.81 6.02 19.25
C VAL A 98 -5.57 5.21 18.89
N GLU A 99 -5.09 4.31 19.76
CA GLU A 99 -3.96 3.43 19.47
C GLU A 99 -4.24 2.58 18.22
N LEU A 100 -5.39 1.91 18.16
CA LEU A 100 -5.80 1.07 17.03
C LEU A 100 -5.93 1.89 15.74
N TYR A 101 -6.45 3.11 15.82
CA TYR A 101 -6.55 4.01 14.66
C TYR A 101 -5.16 4.41 14.14
N VAL A 102 -4.26 4.82 15.04
CA VAL A 102 -2.88 5.21 14.69
C VAL A 102 -2.13 4.03 14.09
N GLU A 103 -2.24 2.83 14.67
CA GLU A 103 -1.65 1.60 14.16
C GLU A 103 -2.13 1.32 12.72
N ARG A 104 -3.44 1.34 12.47
CA ARG A 104 -4.02 1.16 11.13
C ARG A 104 -3.48 2.18 10.12
N VAL A 105 -3.48 3.46 10.47
CA VAL A 105 -3.00 4.53 9.58
C VAL A 105 -1.51 4.37 9.28
N THR A 106 -0.72 4.00 10.29
CA THR A 106 0.72 3.76 10.13
C THR A 106 0.98 2.59 9.18
N ASP A 107 0.23 1.50 9.32
CA ASP A 107 0.33 0.33 8.45
C ASP A 107 -0.08 0.66 7.00
N GLU A 108 -1.17 1.41 6.81
CA GLU A 108 -1.61 1.88 5.49
C GLU A 108 -0.57 2.79 4.83
N LEU A 109 0.03 3.72 5.58
CA LEU A 109 1.09 4.59 5.07
C LEU A 109 2.34 3.79 4.71
N ALA A 110 2.75 2.82 5.54
CA ALA A 110 3.89 1.96 5.28
C ALA A 110 3.66 1.10 4.03
N GLU A 111 2.46 0.54 3.85
CA GLU A 111 2.13 -0.25 2.65
C GLU A 111 2.07 0.62 1.40
N ASN A 112 1.48 1.81 1.47
CA ASN A 112 1.45 2.75 0.35
C ASN A 112 2.86 3.24 -0.05
N ALA A 113 3.74 3.46 0.94
CA ALA A 113 5.14 3.84 0.70
C ALA A 113 5.96 2.74 -0.01
N ARG A 114 5.49 1.50 -0.01
CA ARG A 114 6.12 0.36 -0.69
C ARG A 114 5.66 0.17 -2.13
N ARG A 115 4.60 0.86 -2.56
CA ARG A 115 4.03 0.70 -3.90
C ARG A 115 4.45 1.78 -4.87
N ASP A 116 4.53 1.43 -6.14
CA ASP A 116 4.64 2.41 -7.22
C ASP A 116 3.29 3.12 -7.40
N PRO A 117 3.23 4.46 -7.32
CA PRO A 117 1.96 5.19 -7.31
C PRO A 117 1.19 5.11 -8.64
N LEU A 118 1.87 4.81 -9.75
CA LEU A 118 1.23 4.69 -11.06
C LEU A 118 0.62 3.31 -11.27
N THR A 119 1.32 2.27 -10.87
CA THR A 119 1.02 0.88 -11.24
C THR A 119 0.51 0.01 -10.09
N GLY A 120 0.73 0.42 -8.84
CA GLY A 120 0.30 -0.28 -7.63
C GLY A 120 1.05 -1.58 -7.31
N VAL A 121 2.06 -1.96 -8.11
CA VAL A 121 3.01 -3.04 -7.76
C VAL A 121 4.07 -2.51 -6.80
N LEU A 122 4.96 -3.35 -6.27
CA LEU A 122 6.05 -2.88 -5.42
C LEU A 122 6.90 -1.84 -6.17
N ASN A 123 7.28 -0.76 -5.46
CA ASN A 123 8.27 0.16 -5.98
C ASN A 123 9.69 -0.45 -5.92
N GLN A 124 10.63 0.19 -6.56
CA GLN A 124 12.02 -0.28 -6.66
C GLN A 124 12.60 -0.66 -5.29
N LEU A 125 12.53 0.24 -4.30
CA LEU A 125 13.10 0.03 -2.98
C LEU A 125 12.49 -1.18 -2.26
N ALA A 126 11.16 -1.27 -2.27
CA ALA A 126 10.45 -2.37 -1.63
C ALA A 126 10.72 -3.71 -2.31
N PHE A 127 10.81 -3.73 -3.65
CA PHE A 127 11.12 -4.94 -4.40
C PHE A 127 12.55 -5.44 -4.14
N HIS A 128 13.57 -4.55 -4.15
CA HIS A 128 14.94 -4.91 -3.82
C HIS A 128 15.06 -5.43 -2.39
N THR A 129 14.45 -4.74 -1.41
CA THR A 129 14.44 -5.18 -0.01
C THR A 129 13.81 -6.57 0.16
N LEU A 130 12.73 -6.86 -0.58
CA LEU A 130 12.09 -8.16 -0.55
C LEU A 130 12.98 -9.24 -1.22
N ALA A 131 13.59 -8.91 -2.36
CA ALA A 131 14.49 -9.83 -3.06
C ALA A 131 15.67 -10.26 -2.17
N GLU A 132 16.28 -9.34 -1.43
CA GLU A 132 17.33 -9.66 -0.46
C GLU A 132 16.87 -10.64 0.61
N LYS A 133 15.67 -10.41 1.18
CA LYS A 133 15.08 -11.29 2.20
C LYS A 133 14.78 -12.68 1.63
N GLU A 134 14.21 -12.77 0.44
CA GLU A 134 13.86 -14.06 -0.18
C GLU A 134 15.12 -14.81 -0.64
N VAL A 135 16.17 -14.14 -1.11
CA VAL A 135 17.48 -14.77 -1.40
C VAL A 135 18.07 -15.37 -0.11
N ALA A 136 18.09 -14.63 0.99
CA ALA A 136 18.58 -15.11 2.28
C ALA A 136 17.75 -16.33 2.76
N ARG A 137 16.43 -16.27 2.61
CA ARG A 137 15.50 -17.35 2.94
C ARG A 137 15.74 -18.59 2.06
N ALA A 138 15.79 -18.41 0.74
CA ALA A 138 16.00 -19.51 -0.21
C ALA A 138 17.34 -20.23 0.02
N ARG A 139 18.41 -19.46 0.33
CA ARG A 139 19.72 -20.06 0.70
C ARG A 139 19.64 -20.88 1.99
N ARG A 140 18.95 -20.34 3.03
CA ARG A 140 18.79 -21.04 4.32
C ARG A 140 18.07 -22.38 4.15
N TYR A 141 17.01 -22.40 3.36
CA TYR A 141 16.16 -23.58 3.17
C TYR A 141 16.53 -24.40 1.94
N ARG A 142 17.57 -24.01 1.21
CA ARG A 142 18.00 -24.64 -0.05
C ARG A 142 16.86 -24.77 -1.06
N SER A 143 15.99 -23.77 -1.10
CA SER A 143 14.87 -23.72 -2.05
C SER A 143 15.26 -22.96 -3.33
N GLN A 144 14.56 -23.26 -4.41
CA GLN A 144 14.73 -22.57 -5.68
C GLN A 144 14.18 -21.15 -5.59
N LEU A 145 14.80 -20.22 -6.32
CA LEU A 145 14.34 -18.84 -6.47
C LEU A 145 14.78 -18.35 -7.85
N ALA A 146 13.89 -17.68 -8.56
CA ALA A 146 14.21 -17.05 -9.83
C ALA A 146 13.81 -15.58 -9.82
N LEU A 147 14.64 -14.73 -10.43
CA LEU A 147 14.35 -13.35 -10.76
C LEU A 147 14.16 -13.22 -12.26
N VAL A 148 13.09 -12.55 -12.68
CA VAL A 148 12.85 -12.19 -14.09
C VAL A 148 12.73 -10.68 -14.16
N VAL A 149 13.55 -10.05 -14.98
CA VAL A 149 13.49 -8.62 -15.30
C VAL A 149 12.85 -8.46 -16.67
N PHE A 150 11.95 -7.51 -16.80
CA PHE A 150 11.21 -7.16 -18.01
C PHE A 150 11.44 -5.70 -18.36
N ASP A 151 11.45 -5.40 -19.66
CA ASP A 151 11.50 -4.06 -20.19
C ASP A 151 10.48 -3.93 -21.34
N LEU A 152 9.70 -2.85 -21.33
CA LEU A 152 8.72 -2.61 -22.40
C LEU A 152 9.42 -2.14 -23.68
N ASP A 153 9.31 -2.93 -24.74
CA ASP A 153 9.94 -2.62 -26.02
C ASP A 153 9.35 -1.35 -26.62
N ASN A 154 10.23 -0.46 -27.11
CA ASN A 154 9.86 0.79 -27.79
C ASN A 154 8.98 1.75 -26.94
N PHE A 155 9.01 1.67 -25.63
CA PHE A 155 8.20 2.47 -24.73
C PHE A 155 8.41 3.98 -24.96
N LYS A 156 9.66 4.43 -25.13
CA LYS A 156 9.97 5.82 -25.45
C LYS A 156 9.30 6.28 -26.74
N GLN A 157 9.35 5.43 -27.81
CA GLN A 157 8.71 5.79 -29.08
C GLN A 157 7.19 5.90 -28.96
N THR A 158 6.59 5.07 -28.10
CA THR A 158 5.15 5.16 -27.81
C THR A 158 4.81 6.46 -27.13
N ASN A 159 5.60 6.89 -26.13
CA ASN A 159 5.44 8.20 -25.49
C ASN A 159 5.60 9.36 -26.46
N ASP A 160 6.62 9.31 -27.33
CA ASP A 160 6.91 10.36 -28.30
C ASP A 160 5.79 10.49 -29.36
N ARG A 161 5.13 9.38 -29.73
CA ARG A 161 4.06 9.36 -30.74
C ARG A 161 2.67 9.65 -30.17
N ASN A 162 2.35 9.07 -28.99
CA ASN A 162 0.99 9.02 -28.47
C ASN A 162 0.82 9.79 -27.15
N GLY A 163 1.91 10.40 -26.64
CA GLY A 163 1.93 11.16 -25.41
C GLY A 163 2.07 10.30 -24.15
N HIS A 164 2.45 10.95 -23.04
CA HIS A 164 2.72 10.26 -21.76
C HIS A 164 1.50 9.54 -21.17
N GLN A 165 0.28 10.01 -21.45
CA GLN A 165 -0.94 9.36 -20.95
C GLN A 165 -1.10 7.95 -21.51
N GLU A 166 -0.73 7.74 -22.77
CA GLU A 166 -0.75 6.40 -23.38
C GLU A 166 0.35 5.52 -22.79
N GLY A 167 1.55 6.05 -22.56
CA GLY A 167 2.61 5.34 -21.86
C GLY A 167 2.18 4.90 -20.45
N ASP A 168 1.56 5.79 -19.70
CA ASP A 168 0.99 5.49 -18.37
C ASP A 168 -0.06 4.38 -18.44
N ARG A 169 -0.91 4.39 -19.47
CA ARG A 169 -1.91 3.33 -19.70
C ARG A 169 -1.23 1.97 -19.92
N LEU A 170 -0.17 1.94 -20.75
CA LEU A 170 0.58 0.72 -21.01
C LEU A 170 1.28 0.18 -19.76
N LEU A 171 1.91 1.06 -18.97
CA LEU A 171 2.56 0.69 -17.71
C LEU A 171 1.55 0.07 -16.72
N ARG A 172 0.36 0.67 -16.57
CA ARG A 172 -0.71 0.12 -15.72
C ARG A 172 -1.21 -1.23 -16.23
N ALA A 173 -1.39 -1.36 -17.54
CA ALA A 173 -1.86 -2.59 -18.16
C ALA A 173 -0.85 -3.73 -17.99
N PHE A 174 0.43 -3.47 -18.23
CA PHE A 174 1.49 -4.46 -18.03
C PHE A 174 1.62 -4.88 -16.56
N ALA A 175 1.61 -3.92 -15.64
CA ALA A 175 1.64 -4.21 -14.20
C ALA A 175 0.45 -5.05 -13.73
N ALA A 176 -0.75 -4.80 -14.27
CA ALA A 176 -1.94 -5.59 -13.98
C ALA A 176 -1.81 -7.04 -14.49
N ALA A 177 -1.33 -7.23 -15.72
CA ALA A 177 -1.06 -8.55 -16.30
C ALA A 177 0.02 -9.30 -15.51
N LEU A 178 1.11 -8.62 -15.15
CA LEU A 178 2.21 -9.18 -14.35
C LEU A 178 1.72 -9.66 -12.98
N ARG A 179 0.93 -8.84 -12.29
CA ARG A 179 0.32 -9.18 -10.99
C ARG A 179 -0.69 -10.32 -11.11
N GLY A 180 -1.54 -10.31 -12.15
CA GLY A 180 -2.51 -11.40 -12.41
C GLY A 180 -1.86 -12.74 -12.75
N THR A 181 -0.64 -12.71 -13.30
CA THR A 181 0.14 -13.92 -13.63
C THR A 181 0.87 -14.47 -12.40
N ALA A 182 1.29 -13.62 -11.46
CA ALA A 182 2.04 -13.98 -10.26
C ALA A 182 1.17 -14.75 -9.26
N ARG A 183 1.78 -15.69 -8.53
CA ARG A 183 1.15 -16.40 -7.42
C ARG A 183 1.20 -15.50 -6.17
N GLU A 184 0.45 -15.85 -5.15
CA GLU A 184 0.48 -15.17 -3.85
C GLU A 184 1.89 -15.18 -3.21
N SER A 185 2.66 -16.27 -3.43
CA SER A 185 4.05 -16.39 -2.97
C SER A 185 5.06 -15.59 -3.77
N ASP A 186 4.70 -15.16 -4.98
CA ASP A 186 5.59 -14.44 -5.88
C ASP A 186 5.50 -12.92 -5.61
N ALA A 187 6.53 -12.18 -5.98
CA ALA A 187 6.52 -10.73 -5.87
C ALA A 187 6.71 -10.09 -7.24
N VAL A 188 6.04 -8.97 -7.47
CA VAL A 188 6.17 -8.16 -8.69
C VAL A 188 6.41 -6.71 -8.33
N GLY A 189 7.27 -6.03 -9.08
CA GLY A 189 7.62 -4.62 -8.83
C GLY A 189 7.99 -3.89 -10.11
N ARG A 190 7.92 -2.56 -10.02
CA ARG A 190 8.46 -1.64 -11.03
C ARG A 190 9.80 -1.13 -10.52
N ILE A 191 10.87 -1.43 -11.23
CA ILE A 191 12.26 -1.18 -10.81
C ILE A 191 12.92 -0.03 -11.58
N GLY A 192 12.26 0.44 -12.62
CA GLY A 192 12.73 1.55 -13.47
C GLY A 192 11.55 2.26 -14.14
N GLY A 193 11.83 3.11 -15.11
CA GLY A 193 10.81 3.84 -15.86
C GLY A 193 9.82 2.92 -16.59
N ASP A 194 10.34 2.03 -17.41
CA ASP A 194 9.65 1.01 -18.20
C ASP A 194 10.08 -0.41 -17.84
N GLU A 195 10.82 -0.56 -16.73
CA GLU A 195 11.37 -1.80 -16.26
C GLU A 195 10.58 -2.37 -15.09
N PHE A 196 10.26 -3.65 -15.18
CA PHE A 196 9.55 -4.41 -14.15
C PHE A 196 10.35 -5.65 -13.75
N ALA A 197 10.05 -6.19 -12.58
CA ALA A 197 10.64 -7.44 -12.14
C ALA A 197 9.60 -8.35 -11.47
N ALA A 198 9.83 -9.66 -11.61
CA ALA A 198 9.12 -10.71 -10.90
C ALA A 198 10.11 -11.60 -10.14
N LEU A 199 9.84 -11.84 -8.86
CA LEU A 199 10.59 -12.78 -8.04
C LEU A 199 9.71 -14.01 -7.81
N LEU A 200 10.12 -15.15 -8.37
CA LEU A 200 9.35 -16.39 -8.34
C LEU A 200 9.91 -17.32 -7.26
N VAL A 201 9.12 -17.48 -6.18
CA VAL A 201 9.47 -18.37 -5.07
C VAL A 201 9.28 -19.83 -5.54
N GLN A 202 10.27 -20.68 -5.26
CA GLN A 202 10.38 -22.05 -5.80
C GLN A 202 10.37 -22.07 -7.35
N GLY A 203 10.91 -20.99 -7.96
CA GLY A 203 10.99 -20.81 -9.39
C GLY A 203 12.20 -21.53 -10.00
N ASP A 204 11.97 -22.56 -10.81
CA ASP A 204 12.95 -23.17 -11.70
C ASP A 204 12.78 -22.63 -13.14
N GLU A 205 13.62 -23.09 -14.05
CA GLU A 205 13.57 -22.68 -15.46
C GLU A 205 12.22 -23.01 -16.13
N ARG A 206 11.58 -24.12 -15.74
CA ARG A 206 10.26 -24.53 -16.26
C ARG A 206 9.18 -23.58 -15.75
N ALA A 207 9.24 -23.23 -14.46
CA ALA A 207 8.30 -22.29 -13.85
C ALA A 207 8.42 -20.90 -14.48
N VAL A 208 9.64 -20.41 -14.70
CA VAL A 208 9.89 -19.13 -15.38
C VAL A 208 9.33 -19.14 -16.80
N ARG A 209 9.63 -20.18 -17.60
CA ARG A 209 9.07 -20.29 -18.96
C ARG A 209 7.54 -20.32 -18.97
N ALA A 210 6.93 -21.02 -18.02
CA ALA A 210 5.47 -21.06 -17.89
C ALA A 210 4.90 -19.71 -17.48
N PHE A 211 5.56 -19.00 -16.58
CA PHE A 211 5.20 -17.65 -16.14
C PHE A 211 5.25 -16.65 -17.29
N VAL A 212 6.36 -16.56 -17.99
CA VAL A 212 6.54 -15.64 -19.13
C VAL A 212 5.51 -15.93 -20.25
N ARG A 213 5.26 -17.19 -20.54
CA ARG A 213 4.26 -17.57 -21.55
C ARG A 213 2.85 -17.14 -21.15
N ARG A 214 2.44 -17.34 -19.88
CA ARG A 214 1.14 -16.86 -19.37
C ARG A 214 1.06 -15.34 -19.41
N LEU A 215 2.12 -14.66 -18.98
CA LEU A 215 2.18 -13.21 -19.03
C LEU A 215 1.92 -12.70 -20.45
N HIS A 216 2.53 -13.28 -21.46
CA HIS A 216 2.32 -12.88 -22.86
C HIS A 216 0.88 -13.11 -23.36
N THR A 217 0.09 -14.00 -22.74
CA THR A 217 -1.33 -14.17 -23.08
C THR A 217 -2.24 -13.16 -22.35
N GLU A 218 -1.77 -12.58 -21.24
CA GLU A 218 -2.52 -11.61 -20.44
C GLU A 218 -2.18 -10.14 -20.79
N VAL A 219 -1.04 -9.92 -21.43
CA VAL A 219 -0.62 -8.58 -21.85
C VAL A 219 -1.48 -8.12 -23.02
N PRO A 220 -2.06 -6.89 -22.97
CA PRO A 220 -2.88 -6.37 -24.06
C PRO A 220 -2.12 -6.26 -25.39
N ASP A 221 -2.87 -6.33 -26.50
CA ASP A 221 -2.32 -6.11 -27.84
C ASP A 221 -1.57 -4.78 -27.92
N GLY A 222 -0.40 -4.83 -28.58
CA GLY A 222 0.47 -3.66 -28.78
C GLY A 222 1.51 -3.43 -27.67
N VAL A 223 1.52 -4.26 -26.61
CA VAL A 223 2.58 -4.25 -25.58
C VAL A 223 3.54 -5.41 -25.87
N SER A 224 4.75 -5.09 -26.28
CA SER A 224 5.85 -6.06 -26.42
C SER A 224 6.85 -5.88 -25.28
N THR A 225 7.41 -6.97 -24.80
CA THR A 225 8.40 -6.94 -23.72
C THR A 225 9.55 -7.89 -24.00
N SER A 226 10.76 -7.44 -23.69
CA SER A 226 11.94 -8.29 -23.56
C SER A 226 12.09 -8.76 -22.12
N ALA A 227 12.64 -9.96 -21.91
CA ALA A 227 12.79 -10.54 -20.58
C ALA A 227 14.16 -11.20 -20.38
N GLY A 228 14.72 -11.00 -19.18
CA GLY A 228 15.93 -11.70 -18.74
C GLY A 228 15.69 -12.40 -17.41
N ALA A 229 16.05 -13.68 -17.30
CA ALA A 229 15.84 -14.46 -16.09
C ALA A 229 17.16 -14.93 -15.47
N ALA A 230 17.27 -14.91 -14.15
CA ALA A 230 18.38 -15.45 -13.37
C ALA A 230 17.87 -16.35 -12.24
N TYR A 231 18.66 -17.37 -11.91
CA TYR A 231 18.28 -18.36 -10.90
C TYR A 231 19.30 -18.36 -9.76
N LEU A 232 18.81 -18.51 -8.54
CA LEU A 232 19.68 -18.71 -7.38
C LEU A 232 20.42 -20.04 -7.56
N GLY A 233 21.77 -19.96 -7.59
CA GLY A 233 22.60 -21.14 -7.93
C GLY A 233 23.30 -21.05 -9.28
N ASP A 234 22.90 -20.18 -10.20
CA ASP A 234 23.57 -19.90 -11.50
C ASP A 234 24.88 -19.09 -11.32
N GLY A 235 25.69 -19.40 -10.32
CA GLY A 235 26.82 -18.55 -9.90
C GLY A 235 26.38 -17.31 -9.10
N CYS A 236 25.09 -17.22 -8.78
CA CYS A 236 24.50 -16.13 -8.03
C CYS A 236 24.22 -16.56 -6.59
N ALA A 237 24.74 -15.81 -5.61
CA ALA A 237 24.56 -16.03 -4.18
C ALA A 237 23.89 -14.84 -3.47
N THR A 238 23.77 -13.70 -4.15
CA THR A 238 23.14 -12.46 -3.61
C THR A 238 22.08 -11.92 -4.58
N SER A 239 21.23 -11.05 -4.08
CA SER A 239 20.20 -10.37 -4.90
C SER A 239 20.86 -9.54 -6.02
N GLU A 240 21.94 -8.81 -5.72
CA GLU A 240 22.64 -7.99 -6.72
C GLU A 240 23.20 -8.85 -7.87
N GLN A 241 23.71 -10.04 -7.56
CA GLN A 241 24.21 -10.96 -8.59
C GLN A 241 23.07 -11.48 -9.47
N LEU A 242 21.89 -11.76 -8.87
CA LEU A 242 20.71 -12.15 -9.63
C LEU A 242 20.26 -11.03 -10.58
N PHE A 243 20.16 -9.79 -10.09
CA PHE A 243 19.82 -8.64 -10.93
C PHE A 243 20.83 -8.45 -12.04
N ALA A 244 22.12 -8.42 -11.75
CA ALA A 244 23.15 -8.25 -12.75
C ALA A 244 23.17 -9.37 -13.84
N LEU A 245 22.79 -10.59 -13.48
CA LEU A 245 22.68 -11.69 -14.45
C LEU A 245 21.40 -11.56 -15.28
N ALA A 246 20.27 -11.23 -14.66
CA ALA A 246 19.00 -11.02 -15.35
C ALA A 246 19.10 -9.87 -16.36
N ASP A 247 19.70 -8.75 -15.99
CA ASP A 247 19.92 -7.59 -16.88
C ASP A 247 20.79 -7.95 -18.08
N ARG A 248 21.89 -8.68 -17.88
CA ARG A 248 22.72 -9.16 -19.01
C ARG A 248 21.93 -10.04 -19.98
N ARG A 249 21.06 -10.92 -19.46
CA ARG A 249 20.23 -11.80 -20.27
C ARG A 249 19.12 -11.03 -20.99
N LEU A 250 18.53 -10.02 -20.35
CA LEU A 250 17.58 -9.08 -20.93
C LEU A 250 18.20 -8.32 -22.12
N TYR A 251 19.42 -7.80 -21.95
CA TYR A 251 20.12 -7.10 -23.03
C TYR A 251 20.40 -8.03 -24.23
N GLY A 252 20.73 -9.30 -23.95
CA GLY A 252 20.90 -10.31 -24.99
C GLY A 252 19.62 -10.61 -25.78
N ASP A 253 18.46 -10.68 -25.10
CA ASP A 253 17.14 -10.88 -25.73
C ASP A 253 16.76 -9.68 -26.62
N LYS A 254 16.96 -8.45 -26.14
CA LYS A 254 16.74 -7.22 -26.92
C LYS A 254 17.58 -7.21 -28.21
N SER A 255 18.86 -7.53 -28.09
CA SER A 255 19.78 -7.54 -29.26
C SER A 255 19.39 -8.58 -30.29
N ALA A 256 18.92 -9.76 -29.86
CA ALA A 256 18.48 -10.83 -30.76
C ALA A 256 17.16 -10.49 -31.51
N ARG A 257 16.30 -9.67 -30.93
CA ARG A 257 15.05 -9.22 -31.57
C ARG A 257 15.22 -8.01 -32.50
N ALA A 258 16.30 -7.25 -32.30
CA ALA A 258 16.62 -6.09 -33.12
C ALA A 258 17.43 -6.46 -34.42
N ALA A 259 17.94 -7.67 -34.49
CA ALA A 259 18.70 -8.22 -35.64
C ALA A 259 17.79 -9.00 -36.61
#